data_a5144ea300b1132d139becda12995b66
#
_entry.id   a5144ea300b1132d139becda12995b66
#
_cell.length_a   1.000
_cell.length_b   1.000
_cell.length_c   1.000
_cell.angle_alpha   90.00
_cell.angle_beta   90.00
_cell.angle_gamma   90.00
#
_symmetry.space_group_name_H-M   'P 1'
#
loop_
_entity.id
_entity.type
_entity.pdbx_description
1 polymer ?
#
loop_
_entity_poly.entity_id
_entity_poly.type
_entity_poly.pdbx_seq_one_letter_code
_entity_poly.pdbx_strand_id
1 'polypeptide(L)'
;MIIKKILSFTASIISLLILQFLFLTNSNSEDNNSKYYSNDNGVLSIMYHRFNENKYPSTNIRMEVFIQQMNIIKNLGYDFYDPKLFLNEFNKSKNKKKILLTIDDGFKSFYNEAWPYLKKNKIPFILFVSTEPVGKNGYMTWDEIKEIEKSKIGYIGHHSHTHEYLIDVTEKEF
;
A
#
# COMPACT_ATOMS: atom_id res chain seq x y z
N MET A 1 -24.30 -14.59 62.62
CA MET A 1 -23.54 -13.45 62.03
C MET A 1 -22.64 -13.85 60.86
N ILE A 2 -22.00 -15.02 60.92
CA ILE A 2 -21.08 -15.51 59.85
C ILE A 2 -21.79 -15.82 58.54
N ILE A 3 -22.95 -16.48 58.54
CA ILE A 3 -23.70 -16.87 57.32
C ILE A 3 -24.14 -15.67 56.47
N LYS A 4 -24.58 -14.55 57.11
CA LYS A 4 -24.93 -13.32 56.38
C LYS A 4 -23.74 -12.67 55.70
N LYS A 5 -22.53 -12.78 56.25
CA LYS A 5 -21.30 -12.27 55.60
C LYS A 5 -20.88 -13.12 54.42
N ILE A 6 -21.06 -14.43 54.48
CA ILE A 6 -20.75 -15.35 53.35
C ILE A 6 -21.72 -15.11 52.18
N LEU A 7 -23.02 -14.97 52.46
CA LEU A 7 -24.00 -14.67 51.40
C LEU A 7 -23.76 -13.29 50.74
N SER A 8 -23.36 -12.29 51.50
CA SER A 8 -23.01 -10.97 50.93
C SER A 8 -21.77 -11.00 50.08
N PHE A 9 -20.76 -11.80 50.44
CA PHE A 9 -19.52 -11.94 49.66
C PHE A 9 -19.73 -12.69 48.38
N THR A 10 -20.51 -13.78 48.38
CA THR A 10 -20.85 -14.52 47.16
C THR A 10 -21.72 -13.73 46.18
N ALA A 11 -22.68 -12.94 46.70
CA ALA A 11 -23.49 -12.06 45.85
C ALA A 11 -22.64 -10.97 45.17
N SER A 12 -21.60 -10.44 45.83
CA SER A 12 -20.69 -9.45 45.29
C SER A 12 -19.80 -10.03 44.18
N ILE A 13 -19.31 -11.27 44.35
CA ILE A 13 -18.49 -11.97 43.33
C ILE A 13 -19.33 -12.28 42.06
N ILE A 14 -20.58 -12.75 42.24
CA ILE A 14 -21.49 -13.04 41.14
C ILE A 14 -21.82 -11.78 40.37
N SER A 15 -22.06 -10.65 41.05
CA SER A 15 -22.29 -9.35 40.42
C SER A 15 -21.09 -8.88 39.62
N LEU A 16 -19.85 -9.08 40.12
CA LEU A 16 -18.63 -8.73 39.42
C LEU A 16 -18.41 -9.59 38.14
N LEU A 17 -18.70 -10.89 38.24
CA LEU A 17 -18.60 -11.79 37.09
C LEU A 17 -19.65 -11.49 36.01
N ILE A 18 -20.87 -11.13 36.40
CA ILE A 18 -21.91 -10.69 35.46
C ILE A 18 -21.51 -9.37 34.78
N LEU A 19 -20.91 -8.44 35.52
CA LEU A 19 -20.45 -7.18 34.95
C LEU A 19 -19.29 -7.39 33.96
N GLN A 20 -18.35 -8.30 34.26
CA GLN A 20 -17.29 -8.68 33.33
C GLN A 20 -17.83 -9.40 32.08
N PHE A 21 -18.83 -10.26 32.23
CA PHE A 21 -19.47 -10.93 31.10
C PHE A 21 -20.22 -9.96 30.20
N LEU A 22 -20.90 -8.96 30.76
CA LEU A 22 -21.57 -7.89 30.01
C LEU A 22 -20.55 -6.97 29.30
N PHE A 23 -19.38 -6.75 29.89
CA PHE A 23 -18.30 -6.01 29.23
C PHE A 23 -17.70 -6.79 28.04
N LEU A 24 -17.54 -8.11 28.19
CA LEU A 24 -17.03 -9.00 27.13
C LEU A 24 -18.05 -9.17 25.96
N THR A 25 -19.34 -9.14 26.26
CA THR A 25 -20.39 -9.21 25.23
C THR A 25 -20.64 -7.89 24.51
N ASN A 26 -20.35 -6.74 25.17
CA ASN A 26 -20.45 -5.42 24.53
C ASN A 26 -19.21 -5.01 23.71
N SER A 27 -18.13 -5.81 23.72
CA SER A 27 -16.96 -5.56 22.87
C SER A 27 -17.12 -6.08 21.44
N ASN A 28 -18.23 -6.73 21.11
CA ASN A 28 -18.68 -6.95 19.73
C ASN A 28 -19.42 -5.70 19.22
N SER A 29 -18.76 -4.55 19.22
CA SER A 29 -19.10 -3.49 18.30
C SER A 29 -18.80 -4.04 16.91
N GLU A 30 -19.79 -4.59 16.24
CA GLU A 30 -19.74 -4.73 14.79
C GLU A 30 -19.34 -3.36 14.26
N ASP A 31 -18.13 -3.30 13.72
CA ASP A 31 -17.62 -2.12 13.07
C ASP A 31 -18.51 -1.87 11.84
N ASN A 32 -19.59 -1.09 12.04
CA ASN A 32 -20.52 -0.71 10.98
C ASN A 32 -19.82 0.11 9.87
N ASN A 33 -18.52 0.45 10.04
CA ASN A 33 -17.68 1.02 9.00
C ASN A 33 -17.23 -0.01 7.95
N SER A 34 -17.29 -1.32 8.23
CA SER A 34 -16.91 -2.35 7.24
C SER A 34 -17.86 -2.40 6.03
N LYS A 35 -19.08 -1.88 6.18
CA LYS A 35 -20.11 -1.86 5.13
C LYS A 35 -19.81 -0.86 4.00
N TYR A 36 -18.93 0.13 4.23
CA TYR A 36 -18.58 1.15 3.23
C TYR A 36 -17.42 0.77 2.32
N TYR A 37 -16.64 -0.28 2.66
CA TYR A 37 -15.42 -0.67 1.93
C TYR A 37 -15.43 -2.10 1.39
N SER A 38 -16.54 -2.81 1.43
CA SER A 38 -16.69 -4.12 0.77
C SER A 38 -16.92 -3.97 -0.75
N ASN A 39 -16.11 -3.14 -1.42
CA ASN A 39 -16.11 -3.14 -2.87
C ASN A 39 -15.16 -4.24 -3.33
N ASP A 40 -15.66 -5.46 -3.39
CA ASP A 40 -14.94 -6.65 -3.87
C ASP A 40 -14.49 -6.55 -5.35
N ASN A 41 -14.71 -5.41 -5.99
CA ASN A 41 -14.59 -5.19 -7.43
C ASN A 41 -13.54 -4.12 -7.79
N GLY A 42 -12.59 -3.80 -6.93
CA GLY A 42 -11.61 -2.75 -7.19
C GLY A 42 -10.17 -3.24 -7.23
N VAL A 43 -9.29 -2.40 -7.79
CA VAL A 43 -7.84 -2.48 -7.66
C VAL A 43 -7.40 -1.36 -6.74
N LEU A 44 -6.80 -1.69 -5.61
CA LEU A 44 -6.20 -0.68 -4.72
C LEU A 44 -4.81 -0.32 -5.23
N SER A 45 -4.57 0.95 -5.51
CA SER A 45 -3.23 1.44 -5.88
C SER A 45 -2.47 1.87 -4.63
N ILE A 46 -1.21 1.43 -4.53
CA ILE A 46 -0.25 1.85 -3.50
C ILE A 46 0.94 2.47 -4.19
N MET A 47 1.24 3.72 -3.83
CA MET A 47 2.27 4.54 -4.45
C MET A 47 3.53 4.62 -3.57
N TYR A 48 4.70 4.54 -4.20
CA TYR A 48 6.02 4.73 -3.60
C TYR A 48 6.87 5.66 -4.47
N HIS A 49 7.95 6.22 -3.87
CA HIS A 49 8.88 7.11 -4.58
C HIS A 49 10.34 6.71 -4.32
N ARG A 50 10.83 6.91 -3.09
CA ARG A 50 12.23 6.75 -2.67
C ARG A 50 12.38 5.59 -1.71
N PHE A 51 13.59 4.99 -1.69
CA PHE A 51 13.89 3.83 -0.85
C PHE A 51 15.23 4.00 -0.15
N ASN A 52 15.27 3.73 1.16
CA ASN A 52 16.48 3.80 2.00
C ASN A 52 17.25 5.12 1.93
N GLU A 53 16.63 6.22 1.56
CA GLU A 53 17.27 7.54 1.62
C GLU A 53 17.16 8.12 3.03
N ASN A 54 18.18 8.90 3.47
CA ASN A 54 18.16 9.57 4.78
C ASN A 54 17.42 10.92 4.77
N LYS A 55 16.95 11.33 3.60
CA LYS A 55 16.23 12.58 3.37
C LYS A 55 14.82 12.30 2.89
N TYR A 56 13.96 13.32 2.90
CA TYR A 56 12.61 13.28 2.33
C TYR A 56 11.69 12.25 3.00
N PRO A 57 11.46 12.34 4.32
CA PRO A 57 10.72 11.32 5.07
C PRO A 57 9.28 11.10 4.60
N SER A 58 8.67 12.10 3.94
CA SER A 58 7.31 12.02 3.41
C SER A 58 7.18 11.14 2.16
N THR A 59 8.27 10.94 1.41
CA THR A 59 8.29 10.19 0.14
C THR A 59 9.26 9.00 0.17
N ASN A 60 9.90 8.75 1.31
CA ASN A 60 10.90 7.70 1.46
C ASN A 60 10.41 6.57 2.36
N ILE A 61 10.70 5.34 1.98
CA ILE A 61 10.43 4.14 2.77
C ILE A 61 11.70 3.33 2.99
N ARG A 62 11.88 2.75 4.17
CA ARG A 62 12.96 1.79 4.42
C ARG A 62 12.62 0.44 3.79
N MET A 63 13.62 -0.23 3.22
CA MET A 63 13.41 -1.51 2.52
C MET A 63 12.81 -2.59 3.43
N GLU A 64 13.17 -2.65 4.71
CA GLU A 64 12.58 -3.62 5.64
C GLU A 64 11.07 -3.42 5.77
N VAL A 65 10.62 -2.16 5.84
CA VAL A 65 9.19 -1.82 5.93
C VAL A 65 8.48 -2.14 4.61
N PHE A 66 9.10 -1.81 3.48
CA PHE A 66 8.57 -2.16 2.16
C PHE A 66 8.37 -3.68 2.01
N ILE A 67 9.38 -4.48 2.36
CA ILE A 67 9.29 -5.95 2.31
C ILE A 67 8.19 -6.47 3.25
N GLN A 68 8.08 -5.92 4.46
CA GLN A 68 7.00 -6.27 5.38
C GLN A 68 5.62 -5.97 4.79
N GLN A 69 5.43 -4.81 4.14
CA GLN A 69 4.17 -4.47 3.46
C GLN A 69 3.85 -5.46 2.33
N MET A 70 4.83 -5.84 1.50
CA MET A 70 4.63 -6.84 0.44
C MET A 70 4.20 -8.21 1.03
N ASN A 71 4.77 -8.61 2.16
CA ASN A 71 4.40 -9.84 2.85
C ASN A 71 2.98 -9.75 3.46
N ILE A 72 2.62 -8.63 4.06
CA ILE A 72 1.26 -8.40 4.58
C ILE A 72 0.23 -8.49 3.46
N ILE A 73 0.48 -7.84 2.32
CA ILE A 73 -0.39 -7.89 1.14
C ILE A 73 -0.66 -9.34 0.72
N LYS A 74 0.41 -10.15 0.59
CA LYS A 74 0.29 -11.58 0.23
C LYS A 74 -0.45 -12.39 1.29
N ASN A 75 -0.15 -12.18 2.57
CA ASN A 75 -0.78 -12.90 3.69
C ASN A 75 -2.27 -12.59 3.83
N LEU A 76 -2.71 -11.39 3.44
CA LEU A 76 -4.12 -11.00 3.39
C LEU A 76 -4.84 -11.54 2.14
N GLY A 77 -4.15 -12.30 1.27
CA GLY A 77 -4.71 -12.90 0.08
C GLY A 77 -4.92 -11.92 -1.07
N TYR A 78 -4.17 -10.81 -1.11
CA TYR A 78 -4.15 -9.92 -2.26
C TYR A 78 -3.14 -10.38 -3.29
N ASP A 79 -3.53 -10.33 -4.56
CA ASP A 79 -2.64 -10.51 -5.70
C ASP A 79 -2.12 -9.16 -6.21
N PHE A 80 -0.88 -9.13 -6.71
CA PHE A 80 -0.37 -7.97 -7.42
C PHE A 80 -0.96 -7.91 -8.82
N TYR A 81 -1.54 -6.76 -9.16
CA TYR A 81 -2.22 -6.55 -10.42
C TYR A 81 -1.22 -6.29 -11.56
N ASP A 82 -1.30 -7.07 -12.63
CA ASP A 82 -0.53 -6.82 -13.85
C ASP A 82 -1.19 -5.70 -14.66
N PRO A 83 -0.53 -4.54 -14.83
CA PRO A 83 -1.06 -3.40 -15.55
C PRO A 83 -1.52 -3.69 -16.98
N LYS A 84 -0.95 -4.72 -17.65
CA LYS A 84 -1.38 -5.15 -19.00
C LYS A 84 -2.83 -5.58 -19.05
N LEU A 85 -3.34 -6.10 -17.94
CA LEU A 85 -4.69 -6.64 -17.89
C LEU A 85 -5.73 -5.54 -17.70
N PHE A 86 -5.32 -4.29 -17.45
CA PHE A 86 -6.21 -3.19 -17.07
C PHE A 86 -7.36 -3.03 -18.08
N LEU A 87 -7.06 -2.90 -19.37
CA LEU A 87 -8.09 -2.69 -20.40
C LEU A 87 -9.02 -3.89 -20.60
N ASN A 88 -8.53 -5.09 -20.35
CA ASN A 88 -9.26 -6.33 -20.60
C ASN A 88 -10.03 -6.84 -19.37
N GLU A 89 -9.56 -6.56 -18.16
CA GLU A 89 -10.06 -7.16 -16.94
C GLU A 89 -10.73 -6.17 -15.98
N PHE A 90 -10.54 -4.86 -16.17
CA PHE A 90 -11.06 -3.84 -15.24
C PHE A 90 -12.56 -4.02 -14.96
N ASN A 91 -13.35 -4.37 -15.96
CA ASN A 91 -14.78 -4.63 -15.83
C ASN A 91 -15.16 -6.09 -15.56
N LYS A 92 -14.19 -7.03 -15.58
CA LYS A 92 -14.46 -8.48 -15.50
C LYS A 92 -14.06 -9.10 -14.17
N SER A 93 -13.26 -8.43 -13.39
CA SER A 93 -12.70 -8.96 -12.15
C SER A 93 -13.68 -8.81 -11.00
N LYS A 94 -14.71 -9.64 -10.97
CA LYS A 94 -15.56 -9.80 -9.78
C LYS A 94 -14.77 -10.63 -8.74
N ASN A 95 -14.69 -10.15 -7.51
CA ASN A 95 -14.25 -10.88 -6.32
C ASN A 95 -12.74 -11.22 -6.21
N LYS A 96 -11.83 -10.42 -6.76
CA LYS A 96 -10.41 -10.60 -6.48
C LYS A 96 -9.83 -9.36 -5.81
N LYS A 97 -9.24 -9.56 -4.62
CA LYS A 97 -8.45 -8.54 -3.92
C LYS A 97 -7.16 -8.30 -4.70
N LYS A 98 -7.02 -7.15 -5.35
CA LYS A 98 -5.87 -6.82 -6.18
C LYS A 98 -5.23 -5.51 -5.75
N ILE A 99 -3.90 -5.48 -5.77
CA ILE A 99 -3.06 -4.32 -5.47
C ILE A 99 -2.26 -3.96 -6.73
N LEU A 100 -2.36 -2.71 -7.17
CA LEU A 100 -1.46 -2.11 -8.15
C LEU A 100 -0.35 -1.36 -7.43
N LEU A 101 0.90 -1.69 -7.71
CA LEU A 101 2.03 -0.89 -7.26
C LEU A 101 2.36 0.19 -8.28
N THR A 102 2.55 1.42 -7.81
CA THR A 102 3.10 2.51 -8.60
C THR A 102 4.34 3.07 -7.92
N ILE A 103 5.32 3.44 -8.75
CA ILE A 103 6.57 4.05 -8.32
C ILE A 103 6.72 5.33 -9.11
N ASP A 104 6.85 6.45 -8.44
CA ASP A 104 6.84 7.75 -9.08
C ASP A 104 8.23 8.39 -9.17
N ASP A 105 8.38 9.34 -10.07
CA ASP A 105 9.53 10.23 -10.33
C ASP A 105 10.76 9.59 -11.00
N GLY A 106 11.00 8.31 -10.86
CA GLY A 106 12.20 7.67 -11.42
C GLY A 106 13.47 7.88 -10.59
N PHE A 107 13.38 7.88 -9.25
CA PHE A 107 14.53 8.01 -8.38
C PHE A 107 15.50 6.85 -8.45
N LYS A 108 16.79 7.16 -8.34
CA LYS A 108 17.88 6.17 -8.35
C LYS A 108 17.80 5.16 -7.21
N SER A 109 17.29 5.59 -6.05
CA SER A 109 17.10 4.73 -4.90
C SER A 109 16.11 3.59 -5.15
N PHE A 110 15.07 3.82 -5.95
CA PHE A 110 14.19 2.74 -6.39
C PHE A 110 14.95 1.66 -7.18
N TYR A 111 15.74 2.06 -8.17
CA TYR A 111 16.50 1.13 -9.00
C TYR A 111 17.51 0.32 -8.19
N ASN A 112 18.22 0.97 -7.25
CA ASN A 112 19.25 0.31 -6.45
C ASN A 112 18.67 -0.62 -5.38
N GLU A 113 17.56 -0.25 -4.74
CA GLU A 113 17.04 -0.88 -3.54
C GLU A 113 15.84 -1.79 -3.81
N ALA A 114 14.76 -1.24 -4.37
CA ALA A 114 13.49 -1.97 -4.49
C ALA A 114 13.38 -2.78 -5.79
N TRP A 115 13.94 -2.31 -6.89
CA TRP A 115 13.90 -3.01 -8.18
C TRP A 115 14.42 -4.44 -8.13
N PRO A 116 15.60 -4.74 -7.52
CA PRO A 116 16.09 -6.11 -7.40
C PRO A 116 15.11 -7.04 -6.67
N TYR A 117 14.45 -6.53 -5.64
CA TYR A 117 13.44 -7.29 -4.89
C TYR A 117 12.18 -7.56 -5.74
N LEU A 118 11.64 -6.56 -6.43
CA LEU A 118 10.47 -6.70 -7.29
C LEU A 118 10.76 -7.66 -8.45
N LYS A 119 11.94 -7.56 -9.08
CA LYS A 119 12.41 -8.44 -10.15
C LYS A 119 12.48 -9.90 -9.69
N LYS A 120 13.13 -10.16 -8.55
CA LYS A 120 13.28 -11.50 -7.96
C LYS A 120 11.91 -12.12 -7.64
N ASN A 121 10.99 -11.34 -7.11
CA ASN A 121 9.66 -11.82 -6.69
C ASN A 121 8.60 -11.75 -7.79
N LYS A 122 8.96 -11.29 -9.00
CA LYS A 122 8.06 -11.10 -10.16
C LYS A 122 6.84 -10.28 -9.82
N ILE A 123 7.00 -9.23 -9.01
CA ILE A 123 5.92 -8.33 -8.61
C ILE A 123 5.78 -7.24 -9.68
N PRO A 124 4.64 -7.16 -10.39
CA PRO A 124 4.43 -6.16 -11.41
C PRO A 124 4.16 -4.78 -10.80
N PHE A 125 4.53 -3.71 -11.53
CA PHE A 125 4.35 -2.34 -11.12
C PHE A 125 4.35 -1.38 -12.32
N ILE A 126 3.89 -0.15 -12.10
CA ILE A 126 4.08 0.96 -13.03
C ILE A 126 5.16 1.89 -12.47
N LEU A 127 6.12 2.27 -13.29
CA LEU A 127 7.09 3.33 -13.01
C LEU A 127 6.67 4.57 -13.78
N PHE A 128 6.18 5.58 -13.09
CA PHE A 128 5.86 6.88 -13.65
C PHE A 128 7.09 7.78 -13.65
N VAL A 129 7.59 8.15 -14.83
CA VAL A 129 8.86 8.85 -15.02
C VAL A 129 8.64 10.31 -15.36
N SER A 130 9.18 11.21 -14.52
CA SER A 130 9.41 12.61 -14.90
C SER A 130 10.66 12.66 -15.79
N THR A 131 10.55 13.19 -17.01
CA THR A 131 11.60 12.97 -18.01
C THR A 131 12.76 13.97 -17.94
N GLU A 132 12.55 15.14 -17.40
CA GLU A 132 13.59 16.19 -17.27
C GLU A 132 14.75 15.76 -16.34
N PRO A 133 14.53 15.14 -15.16
CA PRO A 133 15.61 14.77 -14.26
C PRO A 133 16.32 13.47 -14.64
N VAL A 134 15.87 12.71 -15.65
CA VAL A 134 16.49 11.45 -16.05
C VAL A 134 17.98 11.64 -16.38
N GLY A 135 18.85 10.83 -15.76
CA GLY A 135 20.30 10.91 -15.89
C GLY A 135 20.97 11.95 -15.00
N LYS A 136 20.22 12.80 -14.30
CA LYS A 136 20.76 13.70 -13.28
C LYS A 136 21.06 12.95 -11.97
N ASN A 137 21.85 13.60 -11.11
CA ASN A 137 22.18 13.03 -9.80
C ASN A 137 20.91 12.72 -8.98
N GLY A 138 20.81 11.51 -8.44
CA GLY A 138 19.67 11.03 -7.66
C GLY A 138 18.53 10.43 -8.48
N TYR A 139 18.64 10.41 -9.82
CA TYR A 139 17.64 9.84 -10.72
C TYR A 139 18.22 8.69 -11.56
N MET A 140 17.35 7.83 -12.08
CA MET A 140 17.72 6.77 -12.99
C MET A 140 18.18 7.33 -14.34
N THR A 141 19.01 6.52 -15.03
CA THR A 141 19.37 6.74 -16.43
C THR A 141 18.33 6.12 -17.36
N TRP A 142 18.30 6.54 -18.63
CA TRP A 142 17.46 5.94 -19.65
C TRP A 142 17.73 4.43 -19.85
N ASP A 143 18.97 3.98 -19.68
CA ASP A 143 19.30 2.56 -19.82
C ASP A 143 18.74 1.72 -18.69
N GLU A 144 18.72 2.24 -17.46
CA GLU A 144 18.08 1.58 -16.32
C GLU A 144 16.56 1.50 -16.48
N ILE A 145 15.93 2.56 -16.97
CA ILE A 145 14.50 2.57 -17.29
C ILE A 145 14.18 1.53 -18.37
N LYS A 146 14.99 1.46 -19.43
CA LYS A 146 14.86 0.44 -20.49
C LYS A 146 15.05 -0.98 -19.97
N GLU A 147 15.97 -1.21 -19.00
CA GLU A 147 16.11 -2.52 -18.36
C GLU A 147 14.83 -2.94 -17.65
N ILE A 148 14.21 -2.02 -16.92
CA ILE A 148 12.94 -2.27 -16.24
C ILE A 148 11.84 -2.63 -17.24
N GLU A 149 11.69 -1.85 -18.32
CA GLU A 149 10.71 -2.10 -19.38
C GLU A 149 10.89 -3.49 -20.01
N LYS A 150 12.13 -3.86 -20.37
CA LYS A 150 12.46 -5.17 -20.96
C LYS A 150 12.14 -6.34 -20.04
N SER A 151 12.06 -6.14 -18.74
CA SER A 151 11.75 -7.19 -17.77
C SER A 151 10.33 -7.74 -17.86
N LYS A 152 9.41 -7.00 -18.50
CA LYS A 152 7.98 -7.32 -18.65
C LYS A 152 7.19 -7.39 -17.35
N ILE A 153 7.75 -6.95 -16.23
CA ILE A 153 7.06 -6.75 -14.95
C ILE A 153 6.99 -5.27 -14.57
N GLY A 154 7.92 -4.45 -15.07
CA GLY A 154 7.89 -2.99 -14.93
C GLY A 154 7.28 -2.36 -16.17
N TYR A 155 6.25 -1.56 -15.99
CA TYR A 155 5.58 -0.78 -17.04
C TYR A 155 5.96 0.68 -16.88
N ILE A 156 6.30 1.34 -17.98
CA ILE A 156 6.71 2.75 -17.94
C ILE A 156 5.49 3.61 -18.22
N GLY A 157 5.19 4.51 -17.29
CA GLY A 157 4.19 5.56 -17.41
C GLY A 157 4.84 6.94 -17.46
N HIS A 158 4.09 7.93 -17.89
CA HIS A 158 4.52 9.32 -17.97
C HIS A 158 4.15 10.07 -16.69
N HIS A 159 5.09 10.87 -16.14
CA HIS A 159 4.88 11.70 -14.96
C HIS A 159 5.29 13.16 -15.22
N SER A 160 4.80 13.74 -16.30
CA SER A 160 5.18 15.03 -16.86
C SER A 160 6.68 15.15 -17.26
N HIS A 161 7.10 16.33 -17.70
CA HIS A 161 8.51 16.58 -18.01
C HIS A 161 9.26 17.13 -16.80
N THR A 162 8.82 18.24 -16.27
CA THR A 162 9.48 19.01 -15.20
C THR A 162 8.93 18.72 -13.81
N HIS A 163 7.86 17.95 -13.70
CA HIS A 163 7.14 17.71 -12.44
C HIS A 163 6.53 18.97 -11.83
N GLU A 164 6.06 19.90 -12.67
CA GLU A 164 5.43 21.13 -12.23
C GLU A 164 4.08 20.87 -11.53
N TYR A 165 3.75 21.76 -10.61
CA TYR A 165 2.40 21.82 -10.05
C TYR A 165 1.45 22.41 -11.12
N LEU A 166 0.68 21.55 -11.79
CA LEU A 166 -0.16 21.94 -12.92
C LEU A 166 -1.20 23.02 -12.59
N ILE A 167 -1.54 23.19 -11.32
CA ILE A 167 -2.43 24.28 -10.87
C ILE A 167 -1.78 25.66 -10.96
N ASP A 168 -0.45 25.73 -10.97
CA ASP A 168 0.34 26.96 -10.95
C ASP A 168 0.84 27.36 -12.35
N VAL A 169 0.69 26.48 -13.36
CA VAL A 169 1.13 26.75 -14.73
C VAL A 169 0.00 27.36 -15.56
N THR A 170 0.38 28.24 -16.49
CA THR A 170 -0.55 28.84 -17.46
C THR A 170 -0.79 27.91 -18.65
N GLU A 171 -1.88 28.12 -19.42
CA GLU A 171 -2.16 27.35 -20.64
C GLU A 171 -1.02 27.37 -21.67
N LYS A 172 -0.13 28.38 -21.62
CA LYS A 172 1.02 28.48 -22.52
C LYS A 172 2.22 27.65 -22.07
N GLU A 173 2.27 27.27 -20.80
CA GLU A 173 3.34 26.48 -20.18
C GLU A 173 2.97 25.00 -20.13
N PHE A 174 1.70 24.69 -20.41
CA PHE A 174 1.17 23.33 -20.48
C PHE A 174 1.32 22.78 -21.91
#